data_95336fe1dba2db02c7db90b4561b20c1
#
_entry.id   95336fe1dba2db02c7db90b4561b20c1
#
_cell.length_a   1.000
_cell.length_b   1.000
_cell.length_c   1.000
_cell.angle_alpha   90.00
_cell.angle_beta   90.00
_cell.angle_gamma   90.00
#
_symmetry.space_group_name_H-M   'P 1'
#
loop_
_entity.id
_entity.type
_entity.pdbx_description
1 polymer ?
#
loop_
_entity_poly.entity_id
_entity_poly.type
_entity_poly.pdbx_seq_one_letter_code
_entity_poly.pdbx_strand_id
1 'polypeptide(L)'
;MSENFDSALTYTSYLAVDELLALQRPLSQGPEHDEMLFIIIHQTYELWFKQIIHEFAEAQRAMESGDTHYSLAILGRIRTILKVCVTQIDILETMTPLQFNAFRSYLSSSSGFQSAQFRKVEALLGRRDTKMAGHLPPAIQAEIALITAGTQYGIQLWLI
;
A
#
# COMPACT_ATOMS: atom_id res chain seq x y z
N MET A 1 -30.36 -36.97 -8.78
CA MET A 1 -29.78 -35.68 -9.24
C MET A 1 -28.97 -35.13 -8.09
N SER A 2 -27.66 -35.39 -8.10
CA SER A 2 -26.76 -34.80 -7.12
C SER A 2 -26.38 -33.39 -7.63
N GLU A 3 -26.96 -32.35 -7.03
CA GLU A 3 -26.52 -31.02 -7.28
C GLU A 3 -25.06 -30.87 -6.79
N ASN A 4 -24.17 -30.56 -7.72
CA ASN A 4 -22.78 -30.23 -7.43
C ASN A 4 -22.73 -28.94 -6.60
N PHE A 5 -22.66 -29.08 -5.30
CA PHE A 5 -22.36 -27.97 -4.35
C PHE A 5 -20.87 -27.56 -4.34
N ASP A 6 -20.09 -28.01 -5.32
CA ASP A 6 -18.63 -27.93 -5.33
C ASP A 6 -18.07 -26.59 -5.91
N SER A 7 -18.90 -25.58 -6.07
CA SER A 7 -18.46 -24.24 -6.56
C SER A 7 -19.03 -23.07 -5.78
N ALA A 8 -19.50 -23.26 -4.55
CA ALA A 8 -19.98 -22.14 -3.74
C ALA A 8 -18.78 -21.27 -3.32
N LEU A 9 -18.81 -19.99 -3.69
CA LEU A 9 -17.83 -18.99 -3.27
C LEU A 9 -17.80 -18.90 -1.74
N THR A 10 -16.66 -19.19 -1.12
CA THR A 10 -16.45 -19.13 0.32
C THR A 10 -15.65 -17.88 0.68
N TYR A 11 -15.63 -17.48 1.95
CA TYR A 11 -14.77 -16.42 2.46
C TYR A 11 -13.30 -16.64 2.07
N THR A 12 -12.79 -17.84 2.31
CA THR A 12 -11.40 -18.20 2.03
C THR A 12 -11.08 -18.13 0.54
N SER A 13 -11.94 -18.71 -0.32
CA SER A 13 -11.70 -18.70 -1.77
C SER A 13 -11.89 -17.30 -2.39
N TYR A 14 -12.85 -16.50 -1.90
CA TYR A 14 -13.05 -15.14 -2.38
C TYR A 14 -11.88 -14.22 -2.08
N LEU A 15 -11.32 -14.32 -0.89
CA LEU A 15 -10.22 -13.48 -0.44
C LEU A 15 -8.83 -14.08 -0.74
N ALA A 16 -8.75 -15.28 -1.34
CA ALA A 16 -7.50 -16.00 -1.56
C ALA A 16 -6.67 -16.08 -0.26
N VAL A 17 -7.33 -16.46 0.86
CA VAL A 17 -6.72 -16.39 2.19
C VAL A 17 -5.51 -17.31 2.32
N ASP A 18 -5.59 -18.52 1.80
CA ASP A 18 -4.50 -19.50 1.88
C ASP A 18 -3.28 -19.02 1.11
N GLU A 19 -3.47 -18.47 -0.08
CA GLU A 19 -2.41 -17.87 -0.89
C GLU A 19 -1.81 -16.64 -0.19
N LEU A 20 -2.66 -15.77 0.35
CA LEU A 20 -2.21 -14.57 1.07
C LEU A 20 -1.36 -14.94 2.29
N LEU A 21 -1.78 -15.93 3.08
CA LEU A 21 -1.06 -16.37 4.27
C LEU A 21 0.18 -17.23 3.94
N ALA A 22 0.37 -17.64 2.70
CA ALA A 22 1.57 -18.31 2.23
C ALA A 22 2.68 -17.36 1.70
N LEU A 23 2.42 -16.05 1.68
CA LEU A 23 3.35 -15.05 1.16
C LEU A 23 4.38 -14.57 2.20
N GLN A 24 4.22 -14.91 3.47
CA GLN A 24 5.16 -14.54 4.53
C GLN A 24 6.30 -15.57 4.56
N ARG A 25 7.47 -15.17 4.05
CA ARG A 25 8.63 -16.06 3.87
C ARG A 25 9.86 -15.47 4.54
N PRO A 26 10.09 -15.76 5.84
CA PRO A 26 11.31 -15.36 6.52
C PRO A 26 12.56 -15.93 5.82
N LEU A 27 13.64 -15.15 5.80
CA LEU A 27 14.90 -15.51 5.17
C LEU A 27 16.00 -15.86 6.19
N SER A 28 15.85 -15.44 7.46
CA SER A 28 16.80 -15.72 8.51
C SER A 28 16.89 -17.22 8.83
N GLN A 29 18.11 -17.70 9.10
CA GLN A 29 18.36 -19.11 9.40
C GLN A 29 18.09 -19.39 10.89
N GLY A 30 17.12 -20.32 11.16
CA GLY A 30 16.53 -20.48 12.48
C GLY A 30 15.66 -19.23 12.75
N PRO A 31 14.46 -19.11 12.09
CA PRO A 31 13.87 -17.83 11.78
C PRO A 31 13.74 -16.94 13.01
N GLU A 32 14.26 -15.72 12.91
CA GLU A 32 14.13 -14.72 13.93
C GLU A 32 12.65 -14.34 14.09
N HIS A 33 12.16 -14.34 15.33
CA HIS A 33 10.74 -14.18 15.62
C HIS A 33 10.14 -12.91 14.99
N ASP A 34 10.83 -11.80 15.10
CA ASP A 34 10.34 -10.48 14.68
C ASP A 34 10.43 -10.24 13.16
N GLU A 35 11.13 -11.11 12.41
CA GLU A 35 11.13 -11.04 10.95
C GLU A 35 9.72 -11.27 10.38
N MET A 36 8.92 -12.13 10.96
CA MET A 36 7.51 -12.33 10.56
C MET A 36 6.70 -11.05 10.75
N LEU A 37 6.84 -10.37 11.88
CA LEU A 37 6.19 -9.09 12.14
C LEU A 37 6.60 -8.04 11.10
N PHE A 38 7.89 -7.96 10.80
CA PHE A 38 8.42 -7.03 9.80
C PHE A 38 7.80 -7.27 8.41
N ILE A 39 7.70 -8.53 7.97
CA ILE A 39 7.11 -8.90 6.70
C ILE A 39 5.62 -8.51 6.66
N ILE A 40 4.84 -8.92 7.67
CA ILE A 40 3.40 -8.68 7.71
C ILE A 40 3.08 -7.19 7.70
N ILE A 41 3.78 -6.39 8.49
CA ILE A 41 3.56 -4.94 8.54
C ILE A 41 3.80 -4.31 7.16
N HIS A 42 4.90 -4.64 6.50
CA HIS A 42 5.20 -4.09 5.18
C HIS A 42 4.20 -4.54 4.12
N GLN A 43 3.78 -5.81 4.13
CA GLN A 43 2.73 -6.31 3.24
C GLN A 43 1.39 -5.60 3.49
N THR A 44 1.05 -5.33 4.75
CA THR A 44 -0.17 -4.62 5.11
C THR A 44 -0.14 -3.17 4.62
N TYR A 45 1.00 -2.48 4.73
CA TYR A 45 1.17 -1.15 4.13
C TYR A 45 0.97 -1.18 2.61
N GLU A 46 1.55 -2.13 1.91
CA GLU A 46 1.39 -2.26 0.46
C GLU A 46 -0.07 -2.49 0.05
N LEU A 47 -0.84 -3.26 0.82
CA LEU A 47 -2.27 -3.46 0.61
C LEU A 47 -3.07 -2.17 0.85
N TRP A 48 -2.74 -1.40 1.90
CA TRP A 48 -3.37 -0.09 2.14
C TRP A 48 -2.99 0.93 1.08
N PHE A 49 -1.76 0.97 0.61
CA PHE A 49 -1.35 1.86 -0.48
C PHE A 49 -2.10 1.53 -1.78
N LYS A 50 -2.27 0.25 -2.09
CA LYS A 50 -3.09 -0.20 -3.22
C LYS A 50 -4.53 0.30 -3.10
N GLN A 51 -5.14 0.18 -1.91
CA GLN A 51 -6.50 0.68 -1.66
C GLN A 51 -6.58 2.20 -1.78
N ILE A 52 -5.63 2.94 -1.20
CA ILE A 52 -5.59 4.40 -1.29
C ILE A 52 -5.51 4.87 -2.76
N ILE A 53 -4.65 4.25 -3.57
CA ILE A 53 -4.52 4.57 -5.00
C ILE A 53 -5.85 4.31 -5.73
N HIS A 54 -6.51 3.20 -5.43
CA HIS A 54 -7.83 2.86 -5.98
C HIS A 54 -8.89 3.88 -5.61
N GLU A 55 -8.95 4.30 -4.35
CA GLU A 55 -9.89 5.32 -3.87
C GLU A 55 -9.62 6.69 -4.49
N PHE A 56 -8.37 7.09 -4.69
CA PHE A 56 -8.04 8.34 -5.38
C PHE A 56 -8.55 8.36 -6.83
N ALA A 57 -8.40 7.24 -7.54
CA ALA A 57 -8.93 7.13 -8.92
C ALA A 57 -10.46 7.26 -8.95
N GLU A 58 -11.16 6.72 -7.96
CA GLU A 58 -12.62 6.85 -7.86
C GLU A 58 -13.04 8.26 -7.45
N ALA A 59 -12.35 8.87 -6.47
CA ALA A 59 -12.62 10.24 -6.04
C ALA A 59 -12.50 11.21 -7.22
N GLN A 60 -11.51 11.02 -8.07
CA GLN A 60 -11.33 11.81 -9.28
C GLN A 60 -12.51 11.66 -10.23
N ARG A 61 -12.93 10.43 -10.55
CA ARG A 61 -14.10 10.18 -11.42
C ARG A 61 -15.38 10.83 -10.88
N ALA A 62 -15.58 10.76 -9.56
CA ALA A 62 -16.70 11.40 -8.90
C ALA A 62 -16.65 12.93 -9.02
N MET A 63 -15.48 13.54 -8.88
CA MET A 63 -15.30 14.99 -9.08
C MET A 63 -15.55 15.40 -10.52
N GLU A 64 -15.03 14.67 -11.49
CA GLU A 64 -15.23 14.94 -12.92
C GLU A 64 -16.69 14.81 -13.35
N SER A 65 -17.46 13.91 -12.70
CA SER A 65 -18.91 13.77 -12.92
C SER A 65 -19.76 14.77 -12.13
N GLY A 66 -19.14 15.60 -11.27
CA GLY A 66 -19.83 16.58 -10.43
C GLY A 66 -20.46 15.98 -9.17
N ASP A 67 -20.22 14.70 -8.85
CA ASP A 67 -20.72 14.08 -7.61
C ASP A 67 -19.80 14.44 -6.42
N THR A 68 -19.96 15.67 -5.95
CA THR A 68 -19.19 16.22 -4.84
C THR A 68 -19.42 15.44 -3.54
N HIS A 69 -20.66 15.01 -3.29
CA HIS A 69 -20.99 14.31 -2.05
C HIS A 69 -20.28 12.95 -1.98
N TYR A 70 -20.29 12.20 -3.05
CA TYR A 70 -19.61 10.90 -3.14
C TYR A 70 -18.08 11.06 -3.08
N SER A 71 -17.52 12.06 -3.79
CA SER A 71 -16.08 12.32 -3.73
C SER A 71 -15.60 12.68 -2.32
N LEU A 72 -16.36 13.48 -1.55
CA LEU A 72 -16.05 13.78 -0.16
C LEU A 72 -16.10 12.54 0.74
N ALA A 73 -17.06 11.64 0.52
CA ALA A 73 -17.14 10.37 1.26
C ALA A 73 -15.90 9.50 1.01
N ILE A 74 -15.44 9.40 -0.25
CA ILE A 74 -14.22 8.67 -0.62
C ILE A 74 -12.97 9.30 0.02
N LEU A 75 -12.81 10.61 -0.05
CA LEU A 75 -11.71 11.31 0.61
C LEU A 75 -11.71 11.09 2.13
N GLY A 76 -12.89 11.03 2.75
CA GLY A 76 -13.06 10.63 4.15
C GLY A 76 -12.54 9.22 4.44
N ARG A 77 -12.78 8.28 3.52
CA ARG A 77 -12.24 6.90 3.61
C ARG A 77 -10.72 6.88 3.49
N ILE A 78 -10.15 7.58 2.50
CA ILE A 78 -8.69 7.71 2.34
C ILE A 78 -8.06 8.23 3.63
N ARG A 79 -8.61 9.30 4.21
CA ARG A 79 -8.13 9.86 5.48
C ARG A 79 -8.17 8.82 6.62
N THR A 80 -9.21 8.00 6.66
CA THR A 80 -9.34 6.96 7.69
C THR A 80 -8.29 5.86 7.50
N ILE A 81 -8.03 5.42 6.27
CA ILE A 81 -6.97 4.45 5.96
C ILE A 81 -5.59 5.01 6.33
N LEU A 82 -5.32 6.28 6.01
CA LEU A 82 -4.06 6.93 6.40
C LEU A 82 -3.86 6.95 7.93
N LYS A 83 -4.92 7.16 8.72
CA LYS A 83 -4.84 7.04 10.19
C LYS A 83 -4.45 5.63 10.62
N VAL A 84 -5.01 4.59 10.00
CA VAL A 84 -4.61 3.20 10.25
C VAL A 84 -3.14 2.99 9.92
N CYS A 85 -2.67 3.49 8.78
CA CYS A 85 -1.25 3.43 8.42
C CYS A 85 -0.34 4.08 9.48
N VAL A 86 -0.73 5.25 10.01
CA VAL A 86 0.02 5.92 11.08
C VAL A 86 0.04 5.07 12.35
N THR A 87 -1.11 4.55 12.78
CA THR A 87 -1.22 3.72 13.99
C THR A 87 -0.43 2.40 13.89
N GLN A 88 -0.25 1.86 12.67
CA GLN A 88 0.58 0.67 12.48
C GLN A 88 2.06 0.89 12.82
N ILE A 89 2.54 2.14 12.84
CA ILE A 89 3.90 2.46 13.28
C ILE A 89 4.09 2.06 14.74
N ASP A 90 3.08 2.26 15.59
CA ASP A 90 3.14 1.88 17.01
C ASP A 90 3.42 0.38 17.18
N ILE A 91 2.89 -0.45 16.27
CA ILE A 91 3.17 -1.90 16.28
C ILE A 91 4.63 -2.14 15.87
N LEU A 92 5.12 -1.46 14.83
CA LEU A 92 6.50 -1.61 14.38
C LEU A 92 7.51 -1.15 15.45
N GLU A 93 7.17 -0.10 16.20
CA GLU A 93 7.99 0.44 17.30
C GLU A 93 8.12 -0.52 18.51
N THR A 94 7.28 -1.57 18.58
CA THR A 94 7.46 -2.63 19.58
C THR A 94 8.70 -3.47 19.33
N MET A 95 9.22 -3.45 18.09
CA MET A 95 10.46 -4.13 17.71
C MET A 95 11.67 -3.30 18.14
N THR A 96 12.51 -3.85 19.02
CA THR A 96 13.74 -3.17 19.43
C THR A 96 14.81 -3.18 18.33
N PRO A 97 15.75 -2.23 18.35
CA PRO A 97 16.87 -2.23 17.41
C PRO A 97 17.69 -3.53 17.43
N LEU A 98 17.79 -4.20 18.58
CA LEU A 98 18.52 -5.47 18.71
C LEU A 98 17.78 -6.59 17.95
N GLN A 99 16.46 -6.67 18.09
CA GLN A 99 15.64 -7.65 17.37
C GLN A 99 15.68 -7.42 15.86
N PHE A 100 15.60 -6.17 15.41
CA PHE A 100 15.74 -5.84 13.99
C PHE A 100 17.12 -6.22 13.45
N ASN A 101 18.18 -5.96 14.19
CA ASN A 101 19.54 -6.28 13.78
C ASN A 101 19.77 -7.79 13.64
N ALA A 102 19.03 -8.64 14.34
CA ALA A 102 19.17 -10.09 14.25
C ALA A 102 18.90 -10.63 12.83
N PHE A 103 17.98 -10.02 12.09
CA PHE A 103 17.67 -10.41 10.70
C PHE A 103 18.02 -9.35 9.65
N ARG A 104 18.46 -8.15 10.02
CA ARG A 104 18.77 -7.05 9.09
C ARG A 104 19.72 -7.43 7.96
N SER A 105 20.72 -8.28 8.25
CA SER A 105 21.69 -8.73 7.25
C SER A 105 21.07 -9.55 6.11
N TYR A 106 19.98 -10.26 6.36
CA TYR A 106 19.25 -11.05 5.37
C TYR A 106 18.43 -10.17 4.41
N LEU A 107 18.11 -8.96 4.81
CA LEU A 107 17.32 -8.03 3.97
C LEU A 107 18.17 -7.36 2.87
N SER A 108 19.50 -7.53 2.89
CA SER A 108 20.41 -6.92 1.92
C SER A 108 20.16 -5.41 1.76
N SER A 109 19.96 -4.93 0.53
CA SER A 109 19.65 -3.53 0.20
C SER A 109 18.16 -3.19 0.23
N SER A 110 17.27 -4.13 0.60
CA SER A 110 15.83 -3.85 0.62
C SER A 110 15.48 -2.80 1.69
N SER A 111 14.61 -1.89 1.30
CA SER A 111 14.18 -0.76 2.12
C SER A 111 12.76 -0.35 1.74
N GLY A 112 11.95 0.05 2.72
CA GLY A 112 10.62 0.61 2.49
C GLY A 112 10.62 1.85 1.58
N PHE A 113 11.76 2.55 1.46
CA PHE A 113 11.90 3.65 0.49
C PHE A 113 11.78 3.19 -0.96
N GLN A 114 11.94 1.90 -1.24
CA GLN A 114 11.81 1.31 -2.58
C GLN A 114 10.35 1.00 -2.97
N SER A 115 9.38 1.22 -2.08
CA SER A 115 7.96 1.00 -2.40
C SER A 115 7.49 1.95 -3.50
N ALA A 116 7.18 1.38 -4.66
CA ALA A 116 6.60 2.11 -5.77
C ALA A 116 5.21 2.66 -5.44
N GLN A 117 4.39 1.89 -4.71
CA GLN A 117 3.05 2.31 -4.32
C GLN A 117 3.10 3.48 -3.33
N PHE A 118 4.02 3.44 -2.35
CA PHE A 118 4.21 4.56 -1.43
C PHE A 118 4.56 5.86 -2.19
N ARG A 119 5.47 5.79 -3.17
CA ARG A 119 5.82 6.97 -4.00
C ARG A 119 4.64 7.50 -4.80
N LYS A 120 3.77 6.61 -5.32
CA LYS A 120 2.52 7.02 -5.98
C LYS A 120 1.55 7.71 -5.00
N VAL A 121 1.38 7.17 -3.79
CA VAL A 121 0.54 7.77 -2.75
C VAL A 121 1.06 9.16 -2.37
N GLU A 122 2.38 9.33 -2.17
CA GLU A 122 2.97 10.65 -1.90
C GLU A 122 2.70 11.66 -3.03
N ALA A 123 2.82 11.23 -4.29
CA ALA A 123 2.53 12.07 -5.45
C ALA A 123 1.03 12.45 -5.53
N LEU A 124 0.12 11.50 -5.26
CA LEU A 124 -1.32 11.74 -5.19
C LEU A 124 -1.69 12.71 -4.05
N LEU A 125 -0.99 12.63 -2.91
CA LEU A 125 -1.12 13.57 -1.78
C LEU A 125 -0.48 14.94 -2.03
N GLY A 126 0.10 15.17 -3.19
CA GLY A 126 0.60 16.48 -3.58
C GLY A 126 2.11 16.66 -3.51
N ARG A 127 2.88 15.63 -3.20
CA ARG A 127 4.34 15.73 -3.25
C ARG A 127 4.83 15.90 -4.70
N ARG A 128 5.62 16.94 -4.96
CA ARG A 128 6.08 17.33 -6.30
C ARG A 128 7.56 17.02 -6.58
N ASP A 129 8.29 16.47 -5.61
CA ASP A 129 9.69 16.07 -5.78
C ASP A 129 9.81 14.70 -6.44
N THR A 130 10.03 14.68 -7.75
CA THR A 130 10.17 13.44 -8.53
C THR A 130 11.50 12.72 -8.29
N LYS A 131 12.51 13.38 -7.71
CA LYS A 131 13.83 12.76 -7.43
C LYS A 131 13.73 11.58 -6.48
N MET A 132 12.72 11.58 -5.61
CA MET A 132 12.44 10.49 -4.68
C MET A 132 12.11 9.15 -5.37
N ALA A 133 11.72 9.18 -6.63
CA ALA A 133 11.42 7.99 -7.43
C ALA A 133 12.61 7.52 -8.30
N GLY A 134 13.74 8.19 -8.26
CA GLY A 134 14.89 7.96 -9.16
C GLY A 134 15.50 6.55 -9.10
N HIS A 135 15.24 5.80 -8.02
CA HIS A 135 15.68 4.41 -7.86
C HIS A 135 14.69 3.37 -8.41
N LEU A 136 13.49 3.81 -8.81
CA LEU A 136 12.44 2.93 -9.33
C LEU A 136 12.64 2.64 -10.82
N PRO A 137 12.01 1.57 -11.36
CA PRO A 137 12.02 1.30 -12.80
C PRO A 137 11.49 2.48 -13.62
N PRO A 138 12.03 2.73 -14.85
CA PRO A 138 11.64 3.88 -15.66
C PRO A 138 10.14 4.01 -15.92
N ALA A 139 9.43 2.90 -16.10
CA ALA A 139 7.98 2.90 -16.29
C ALA A 139 7.24 3.48 -15.07
N ILE A 140 7.67 3.13 -13.86
CA ILE A 140 7.10 3.65 -12.61
C ILE A 140 7.46 5.13 -12.41
N GLN A 141 8.70 5.52 -12.74
CA GLN A 141 9.10 6.94 -12.70
C GLN A 141 8.22 7.78 -13.64
N ALA A 142 7.95 7.31 -14.85
CA ALA A 142 7.07 7.99 -15.81
C ALA A 142 5.63 8.12 -15.25
N GLU A 143 5.09 7.08 -14.65
CA GLU A 143 3.76 7.11 -14.04
C GLU A 143 3.70 8.14 -12.88
N ILE A 144 4.69 8.15 -12.00
CA ILE A 144 4.77 9.13 -10.90
C ILE A 144 4.90 10.57 -11.45
N ALA A 145 5.68 10.75 -12.53
CA ALA A 145 5.80 12.06 -13.18
C ALA A 145 4.46 12.56 -13.73
N LEU A 146 3.66 11.68 -14.34
CA LEU A 146 2.31 12.00 -14.80
C LEU A 146 1.38 12.41 -13.66
N ILE A 147 1.38 11.66 -12.55
CA ILE A 147 0.62 12.00 -11.35
C ILE A 147 1.06 13.39 -10.83
N THR A 148 2.37 13.61 -10.75
CA THR A 148 2.95 14.85 -10.23
C THR A 148 2.61 16.06 -11.12
N ALA A 149 2.55 15.88 -12.43
CA ALA A 149 2.14 16.92 -13.37
C ALA A 149 0.63 17.23 -13.35
N GLY A 150 -0.17 16.42 -12.66
CA GLY A 150 -1.63 16.56 -12.62
C GLY A 150 -2.33 16.17 -13.93
N THR A 151 -1.61 15.55 -14.88
CA THR A 151 -2.14 15.21 -16.20
C THR A 151 -2.95 13.92 -16.23
N GLN A 152 -2.65 12.99 -15.32
CA GLN A 152 -3.32 11.68 -15.32
C GLN A 152 -4.59 11.68 -14.47
N TYR A 153 -4.70 12.57 -13.46
CA TYR A 153 -5.79 12.55 -12.50
C TYR A 153 -6.50 13.89 -12.32
N GLY A 154 -6.13 14.95 -13.00
CA GLY A 154 -6.86 16.25 -12.98
C GLY A 154 -7.02 16.93 -11.61
N ILE A 155 -6.60 16.28 -10.54
CA ILE A 155 -6.78 16.77 -9.17
C ILE A 155 -5.57 17.64 -8.78
N GLN A 156 -5.70 18.93 -8.93
CA GLN A 156 -4.98 19.86 -8.07
C GLN A 156 -5.72 19.86 -6.72
N LEU A 157 -5.37 18.93 -5.84
CA LEU A 157 -5.78 19.01 -4.45
C LEU A 157 -5.11 20.23 -3.83
N TRP A 158 -5.80 21.36 -3.86
CA TRP A 158 -5.54 22.45 -2.95
C TRP A 158 -5.93 21.96 -1.55
N LEU A 159 -4.95 21.42 -0.83
CA LEU A 159 -5.08 21.26 0.62
C LEU A 159 -5.03 22.68 1.21
N ILE A 160 -6.22 23.19 1.55
CA ILE A 160 -6.39 24.29 2.48
C ILE A 160 -6.17 23.76 3.90
#